data_e6c6fadab1598eea31fc9a8543ca02ad
#
_entry.id   e6c6fadab1598eea31fc9a8543ca02ad
#
_cell.length_a   1.000
_cell.length_b   1.000
_cell.length_c   1.000
_cell.angle_alpha   90.00
_cell.angle_beta   90.00
_cell.angle_gamma   90.00
#
_symmetry.space_group_name_H-M   'P 1'
#
loop_
_entity.id
_entity.type
_entity.pdbx_description
1 polymer ?
#
loop_
_entity_poly.entity_id
_entity_poly.type
_entity_poly.pdbx_seq_one_letter_code
_entity_poly.pdbx_strand_id
1 'polypeptide(L)'
;VDAAVSAGADAITAINTIRAMAIDVEVERPILSNKIGGLSGTPIKPVALRCVYEISSKFDIPILGCGGISTWEDAVEFILAGASAVQFGSVMGDHWDEVFSEINNGIEKFMERKGYSTIGEMIGRAKRS
;
A
#
# COMPACT_ATOMS: atom_id res chain seq x y z
N VAL A 1 -14.76 -5.58 -1.59
CA VAL A 1 -14.96 -4.63 -0.48
C VAL A 1 -16.41 -4.60 -0.05
N ASP A 2 -17.39 -4.39 -0.96
CA ASP A 2 -18.83 -4.31 -0.62
C ASP A 2 -19.29 -5.44 0.32
N ALA A 3 -18.97 -6.69 0.00
CA ALA A 3 -19.35 -7.85 0.81
C ALA A 3 -18.75 -7.82 2.22
N ALA A 4 -17.49 -7.36 2.36
CA ALA A 4 -16.83 -7.27 3.65
C ALA A 4 -17.44 -6.17 4.52
N VAL A 5 -17.70 -5.00 3.93
CA VAL A 5 -18.37 -3.87 4.61
C VAL A 5 -19.79 -4.27 5.04
N SER A 6 -20.56 -4.90 4.15
CA SER A 6 -21.90 -5.38 4.45
C SER A 6 -21.93 -6.46 5.53
N ALA A 7 -20.86 -7.23 5.67
CA ALA A 7 -20.69 -8.24 6.72
C ALA A 7 -20.16 -7.67 8.05
N GLY A 8 -19.96 -6.35 8.15
CA GLY A 8 -19.54 -5.68 9.38
C GLY A 8 -18.03 -5.58 9.59
N ALA A 9 -17.24 -5.51 8.52
CA ALA A 9 -15.80 -5.25 8.67
C ALA A 9 -15.57 -3.85 9.25
N ASP A 10 -14.67 -3.73 10.22
CA ASP A 10 -14.28 -2.46 10.87
C ASP A 10 -13.19 -1.71 10.10
N ALA A 11 -12.42 -2.39 9.27
CA ALA A 11 -11.37 -1.83 8.42
C ALA A 11 -11.09 -2.76 7.22
N ILE A 12 -10.43 -2.22 6.20
CA ILE A 12 -10.02 -2.97 5.00
C ILE A 12 -8.53 -2.84 4.79
N THR A 13 -7.83 -3.95 4.62
CA THR A 13 -6.47 -3.95 4.06
C THR A 13 -6.53 -4.10 2.54
N ALA A 14 -5.88 -3.20 1.81
CA ALA A 14 -5.78 -3.24 0.35
C ALA A 14 -4.35 -2.84 -0.08
N ILE A 15 -3.67 -3.69 -0.88
CA ILE A 15 -4.14 -4.89 -1.56
C ILE A 15 -3.31 -6.13 -1.18
N ASN A 16 -3.79 -7.33 -1.52
CA ASN A 16 -2.95 -8.52 -1.55
C ASN A 16 -2.04 -8.49 -2.80
N THR A 17 -1.08 -9.40 -2.87
CA THR A 17 -0.21 -9.59 -4.03
C THR A 17 -1.02 -9.83 -5.31
N ILE A 18 -0.46 -9.40 -6.45
CA ILE A 18 -1.09 -9.58 -7.76
C ILE A 18 -0.68 -10.94 -8.31
N ARG A 19 -1.63 -11.71 -8.85
CA ARG A 19 -1.33 -12.99 -9.48
C ARG A 19 -0.42 -12.80 -10.68
N ALA A 20 0.72 -13.47 -10.68
CA ALA A 20 1.74 -13.38 -11.70
C ALA A 20 2.44 -14.72 -11.93
N MET A 21 3.23 -14.80 -13.01
CA MET A 21 3.94 -16.00 -13.41
C MET A 21 5.30 -15.61 -14.00
N ALA A 22 6.30 -16.47 -13.84
CA ALA A 22 7.54 -16.41 -14.60
C ALA A 22 7.89 -17.79 -15.16
N ILE A 23 8.49 -17.79 -16.35
CA ILE A 23 8.92 -19.01 -17.06
C ILE A 23 10.44 -18.95 -17.22
N ASP A 24 11.10 -20.03 -16.86
CA ASP A 24 12.49 -20.28 -17.21
C ASP A 24 12.56 -20.74 -18.67
N VAL A 25 13.16 -19.93 -19.50
CA VAL A 25 13.22 -20.16 -20.95
C VAL A 25 14.16 -21.31 -21.34
N GLU A 26 15.19 -21.56 -20.52
CA GLU A 26 16.15 -22.64 -20.79
C GLU A 26 15.57 -24.01 -20.40
N VAL A 27 14.81 -24.06 -19.32
CA VAL A 27 14.16 -25.30 -18.86
C VAL A 27 12.77 -25.46 -19.44
N GLU A 28 12.24 -24.44 -20.11
CA GLU A 28 10.90 -24.38 -20.72
C GLU A 28 9.76 -24.71 -19.75
N ARG A 29 9.88 -24.21 -18.48
CA ARG A 29 8.93 -24.49 -17.40
C ARG A 29 8.69 -23.28 -16.51
N PRO A 30 7.51 -23.22 -15.83
CA PRO A 30 7.30 -22.22 -14.78
C PRO A 30 8.35 -22.32 -13.68
N ILE A 31 8.87 -21.17 -13.22
CA ILE A 31 9.85 -21.11 -12.13
C ILE A 31 9.24 -21.61 -10.83
N LEU A 32 7.99 -21.25 -10.56
CA LEU A 32 7.29 -21.69 -9.36
C LEU A 32 6.65 -23.07 -9.56
N SER A 33 6.76 -23.95 -8.60
CA SER A 33 6.11 -25.28 -8.62
C SER A 33 4.59 -25.18 -8.75
N ASN A 34 3.98 -24.17 -8.14
CA ASN A 34 2.55 -23.85 -8.27
C ASN A 34 2.18 -23.11 -9.56
N LYS A 35 3.13 -22.91 -10.47
CA LYS A 35 3.02 -22.18 -11.74
C LYS A 35 2.72 -20.71 -11.61
N ILE A 36 1.79 -20.33 -10.76
CA ILE A 36 1.34 -18.95 -10.49
C ILE A 36 1.63 -18.60 -9.04
N GLY A 37 2.15 -17.40 -8.80
CA GLY A 37 2.42 -16.86 -7.48
C GLY A 37 1.92 -15.43 -7.32
N GLY A 38 2.25 -14.82 -6.20
CA GLY A 38 1.94 -13.42 -5.92
C GLY A 38 3.12 -12.52 -6.28
N LEU A 39 2.87 -11.53 -7.12
CA LEU A 39 3.79 -10.43 -7.36
C LEU A 39 3.65 -9.41 -6.24
N SER A 40 4.77 -9.04 -5.62
CA SER A 40 4.88 -8.00 -4.58
C SER A 40 6.00 -7.01 -4.93
N GLY A 41 6.25 -6.05 -4.03
CA GLY A 41 7.30 -5.04 -4.19
C GLY A 41 6.85 -3.83 -5.02
N THR A 42 7.80 -2.95 -5.31
CA THR A 42 7.55 -1.66 -5.95
C THR A 42 6.75 -1.71 -7.26
N PRO A 43 6.83 -2.75 -8.10
CA PRO A 43 6.07 -2.80 -9.35
C PRO A 43 4.54 -2.80 -9.17
N ILE A 44 4.02 -3.24 -8.00
CA ILE A 44 2.57 -3.26 -7.78
C ILE A 44 2.03 -1.95 -7.17
N LYS A 45 2.89 -1.02 -6.74
CA LYS A 45 2.48 0.23 -6.08
C LYS A 45 1.39 0.99 -6.83
N PRO A 46 1.52 1.29 -8.13
CA PRO A 46 0.49 2.08 -8.83
C PRO A 46 -0.88 1.39 -8.87
N VAL A 47 -0.92 0.06 -8.90
CA VAL A 47 -2.17 -0.70 -8.85
C VAL A 47 -2.77 -0.65 -7.44
N ALA A 48 -1.96 -0.84 -6.41
CA ALA A 48 -2.38 -0.78 -5.01
C ALA A 48 -2.89 0.63 -4.65
N LEU A 49 -2.17 1.67 -5.05
CA LEU A 49 -2.54 3.07 -4.82
C LEU A 49 -3.91 3.40 -5.46
N ARG A 50 -4.13 2.99 -6.72
CA ARG A 50 -5.42 3.13 -7.39
C ARG A 50 -6.54 2.43 -6.62
N CYS A 51 -6.33 1.19 -6.16
CA CYS A 51 -7.34 0.46 -5.40
C CYS A 51 -7.70 1.17 -4.09
N VAL A 52 -6.71 1.68 -3.34
CA VAL A 52 -6.96 2.45 -2.12
C VAL A 52 -7.76 3.71 -2.42
N TYR A 53 -7.40 4.46 -3.46
CA TYR A 53 -8.13 5.65 -3.89
C TYR A 53 -9.59 5.34 -4.24
N GLU A 54 -9.84 4.29 -5.02
CA GLU A 54 -11.20 3.87 -5.40
C GLU A 54 -12.04 3.42 -4.18
N ILE A 55 -11.44 2.64 -3.27
CA ILE A 55 -12.11 2.19 -2.04
C ILE A 55 -12.46 3.39 -1.16
N SER A 56 -11.51 4.27 -0.90
CA SER A 56 -11.71 5.45 -0.06
C SER A 56 -12.67 6.48 -0.66
N SER A 57 -12.87 6.46 -1.97
CA SER A 57 -13.85 7.31 -2.65
C SER A 57 -15.28 6.77 -2.55
N LYS A 58 -15.43 5.48 -2.26
CA LYS A 58 -16.71 4.78 -2.30
C LYS A 58 -17.23 4.37 -0.92
N PHE A 59 -16.32 4.16 0.03
CA PHE A 59 -16.64 3.65 1.36
C PHE A 59 -16.05 4.56 2.44
N ASP A 60 -16.83 4.80 3.47
CA ASP A 60 -16.39 5.48 4.70
C ASP A 60 -15.93 4.41 5.72
N ILE A 61 -14.77 3.83 5.48
CA ILE A 61 -14.17 2.79 6.31
C ILE A 61 -12.66 2.99 6.37
N PRO A 62 -12.02 2.77 7.53
CA PRO A 62 -10.57 2.82 7.63
C PRO A 62 -9.89 1.86 6.66
N ILE A 63 -8.86 2.32 5.96
CA ILE A 63 -8.10 1.53 5.00
C ILE A 63 -6.64 1.44 5.43
N LEU A 64 -6.12 0.22 5.52
CA LEU A 64 -4.70 -0.02 5.65
C LEU A 64 -4.14 -0.24 4.24
N GLY A 65 -3.42 0.76 3.73
CA GLY A 65 -2.84 0.71 2.39
C GLY A 65 -1.63 -0.20 2.35
N CYS A 66 -1.65 -1.19 1.45
CA CYS A 66 -0.58 -2.17 1.30
C CYS A 66 -0.28 -2.44 -0.17
N GLY A 67 1.00 -2.53 -0.53
CA GLY A 67 1.45 -2.94 -1.85
C GLY A 67 2.50 -2.02 -2.48
N GLY A 68 3.76 -2.44 -2.42
CA GLY A 68 4.88 -1.78 -3.07
C GLY A 68 5.39 -0.51 -2.40
N ILE A 69 4.99 -0.25 -1.15
CA ILE A 69 5.52 0.85 -0.35
C ILE A 69 6.95 0.52 0.05
N SER A 70 7.89 1.42 -0.26
CA SER A 70 9.31 1.26 0.04
C SER A 70 9.96 2.53 0.61
N THR A 71 9.33 3.68 0.44
CA THR A 71 9.83 4.98 0.92
C THR A 71 8.73 5.72 1.68
N TRP A 72 9.11 6.81 2.38
CA TRP A 72 8.14 7.67 3.04
C TRP A 72 7.21 8.40 2.03
N GLU A 73 7.72 8.72 0.85
CA GLU A 73 6.92 9.30 -0.23
C GLU A 73 5.80 8.36 -0.64
N ASP A 74 6.13 7.06 -0.81
CA ASP A 74 5.12 6.04 -1.12
C ASP A 74 4.05 6.00 -0.03
N ALA A 75 4.45 6.01 1.24
CA ALA A 75 3.51 6.02 2.36
C ALA A 75 2.60 7.25 2.34
N VAL A 76 3.16 8.43 2.06
CA VAL A 76 2.39 9.68 1.91
C VAL A 76 1.41 9.60 0.75
N GLU A 77 1.80 9.04 -0.42
CA GLU A 77 0.89 8.82 -1.54
C GLU A 77 -0.35 8.02 -1.12
N PHE A 78 -0.15 6.92 -0.38
CA PHE A 78 -1.27 6.11 0.11
C PHE A 78 -2.17 6.84 1.11
N ILE A 79 -1.60 7.62 2.02
CA ILE A 79 -2.37 8.44 2.98
C ILE A 79 -3.18 9.50 2.22
N LEU A 80 -2.56 10.21 1.27
CA LEU A 80 -3.25 11.20 0.45
C LEU A 80 -4.35 10.57 -0.42
N ALA A 81 -4.20 9.32 -0.85
CA ALA A 81 -5.23 8.55 -1.57
C ALA A 81 -6.39 8.11 -0.67
N GLY A 82 -6.22 8.10 0.66
CA GLY A 82 -7.27 7.79 1.61
C GLY A 82 -6.96 6.64 2.59
N ALA A 83 -5.74 6.14 2.62
CA ALA A 83 -5.32 5.18 3.64
C ALA A 83 -5.21 5.86 5.01
N SER A 84 -5.71 5.20 6.05
CA SER A 84 -5.57 5.63 7.45
C SER A 84 -4.23 5.21 8.05
N ALA A 85 -3.66 4.14 7.55
CA ALA A 85 -2.33 3.64 7.87
C ALA A 85 -1.75 2.87 6.67
N VAL A 86 -0.46 2.55 6.73
CA VAL A 86 0.21 1.79 5.67
C VAL A 86 0.83 0.51 6.22
N GLN A 87 0.90 -0.50 5.38
CA GLN A 87 1.58 -1.77 5.64
C GLN A 87 2.62 -2.01 4.55
N PHE A 88 3.78 -2.49 4.93
CA PHE A 88 4.83 -2.85 3.98
C PHE A 88 5.49 -4.16 4.40
N GLY A 89 5.96 -4.92 3.44
CA GLY A 89 6.58 -6.23 3.63
C GLY A 89 7.86 -6.38 2.84
N SER A 90 7.79 -6.32 1.52
CA SER A 90 8.93 -6.61 0.63
C SER A 90 10.16 -5.71 0.84
N VAL A 91 9.97 -4.50 1.38
CA VAL A 91 11.05 -3.55 1.68
C VAL A 91 11.83 -3.95 2.94
N MET A 92 11.26 -4.79 3.78
CA MET A 92 11.84 -5.09 5.10
C MET A 92 13.16 -5.86 5.05
N GLY A 93 13.47 -6.59 3.98
CA GLY A 93 14.76 -7.25 3.72
C GLY A 93 15.66 -7.45 4.94
N ASP A 94 16.94 -7.12 4.80
CA ASP A 94 17.94 -7.23 5.87
C ASP A 94 18.01 -6.01 6.82
N HIS A 95 17.23 -4.95 6.56
CA HIS A 95 17.23 -3.68 7.31
C HIS A 95 15.84 -3.36 7.90
N TRP A 96 15.11 -4.36 8.34
CA TRP A 96 13.74 -4.26 8.80
C TRP A 96 13.52 -3.31 9.99
N ASP A 97 14.51 -3.13 10.86
CA ASP A 97 14.47 -2.29 12.05
C ASP A 97 14.58 -0.79 11.73
N GLU A 98 15.26 -0.43 10.64
CA GLU A 98 15.47 0.96 10.22
C GLU A 98 14.28 1.50 9.40
N VAL A 99 13.64 0.66 8.59
CA VAL A 99 12.57 1.04 7.64
C VAL A 99 11.42 1.78 8.32
N PHE A 100 10.97 1.32 9.50
CA PHE A 100 9.89 1.98 10.22
C PHE A 100 10.26 3.40 10.65
N SER A 101 11.48 3.57 11.17
CA SER A 101 11.98 4.86 11.59
C SER A 101 12.17 5.82 10.42
N GLU A 102 12.71 5.33 9.30
CA GLU A 102 12.93 6.13 8.09
C GLU A 102 11.60 6.63 7.50
N ILE A 103 10.61 5.74 7.36
CA ILE A 103 9.30 6.10 6.84
C ILE A 103 8.59 7.08 7.78
N ASN A 104 8.57 6.83 9.09
CA ASN A 104 7.93 7.71 10.05
C ASN A 104 8.57 9.10 10.08
N ASN A 105 9.91 9.17 10.13
CA ASN A 105 10.64 10.44 10.10
C ASN A 105 10.39 11.22 8.80
N GLY A 106 10.27 10.52 7.67
CA GLY A 106 9.96 11.14 6.39
C GLY A 106 8.55 11.73 6.34
N ILE A 107 7.57 10.99 6.88
CA ILE A 107 6.18 11.49 7.01
C ILE A 107 6.13 12.71 7.91
N GLU A 108 6.80 12.68 9.08
CA GLU A 108 6.85 13.79 10.02
C GLU A 108 7.42 15.07 9.38
N LYS A 109 8.56 14.98 8.71
CA LYS A 109 9.16 16.10 7.97
C LYS A 109 8.27 16.62 6.85
N PHE A 110 7.53 15.75 6.18
CA PHE A 110 6.56 16.15 5.18
C PHE A 110 5.41 16.93 5.81
N MET A 111 4.89 16.45 6.95
CA MET A 111 3.81 17.11 7.70
C MET A 111 4.24 18.52 8.15
N GLU A 112 5.42 18.65 8.78
CA GLU A 112 5.99 19.94 9.19
C GLU A 112 6.08 20.92 8.02
N ARG A 113 6.68 20.49 6.89
CA ARG A 113 6.84 21.31 5.69
C ARG A 113 5.51 21.76 5.06
N LYS A 114 4.46 20.96 5.20
CA LYS A 114 3.11 21.23 4.68
C LYS A 114 2.18 21.88 5.68
N GLY A 115 2.58 22.00 6.95
CA GLY A 115 1.78 22.58 8.02
C GLY A 115 0.64 21.69 8.51
N TYR A 116 0.78 20.38 8.38
CA TYR A 116 -0.17 19.42 8.96
C TYR A 116 0.16 19.14 10.42
N SER A 117 -0.86 19.17 11.29
CA SER A 117 -0.74 18.84 12.72
C SER A 117 -0.98 17.36 12.99
N THR A 118 -1.77 16.69 12.14
CA THR A 118 -2.13 15.28 12.28
C THR A 118 -2.16 14.57 10.93
N ILE A 119 -1.93 13.26 10.94
CA ILE A 119 -2.11 12.42 9.74
C ILE A 119 -3.55 12.48 9.23
N GLY A 120 -4.54 12.60 10.14
CA GLY A 120 -5.95 12.72 9.79
C GLY A 120 -6.25 13.86 8.82
N GLU A 121 -5.50 14.96 8.89
CA GLU A 121 -5.64 16.10 7.97
C GLU A 121 -5.19 15.76 6.54
N MET A 122 -4.30 14.77 6.39
CA MET A 122 -3.76 14.34 5.10
C MET A 122 -4.64 13.31 4.41
N ILE A 123 -5.40 12.50 5.19
CA ILE A 123 -6.17 11.36 4.65
C ILE A 123 -7.13 11.83 3.55
N GLY A 124 -6.95 11.27 2.36
CA GLY A 124 -7.81 11.54 1.21
C GLY A 124 -7.70 12.94 0.61
N ARG A 125 -6.64 13.70 0.91
CA ARG A 125 -6.45 15.05 0.34
C ARG A 125 -6.37 15.04 -1.18
N ALA A 126 -5.83 13.99 -1.79
CA ALA A 126 -5.76 13.85 -3.24
C ALA A 126 -7.14 13.72 -3.92
N LYS A 127 -8.21 13.48 -3.15
CA LYS A 127 -9.59 13.42 -3.66
C LYS A 127 -10.29 14.78 -3.72
N ARG A 128 -9.69 15.80 -3.14
CA ARG A 128 -10.28 17.15 -3.01
C ARG A 128 -9.80 18.08 -4.14
N SER A 129 -9.70 17.55 -5.34
CA SER A 129 -9.39 18.37 -6.54
C SER A 129 -10.63 19.00 -7.14
#